data_4463fff882f4c0a24f9d76d3817b7b42
#
_entry.id   4463fff882f4c0a24f9d76d3817b7b42
#
_cell.length_a   1.000
_cell.length_b   1.000
_cell.length_c   1.000
_cell.angle_alpha   90.00
_cell.angle_beta   90.00
_cell.angle_gamma   90.00
#
_symmetry.space_group_name_H-M   'P 1'
#
loop_
_entity.id
_entity.type
_entity.pdbx_description
1 polymer ?
#
loop_
_entity_poly.entity_id
_entity_poly.type
_entity_poly.pdbx_seq_one_letter_code
_entity_poly.pdbx_strand_id
1 'polypeptide(L)'
;MKKTAVLLLLLTFAVGLKAQKKQLFDGGMMVHTGYLIDNIPTLDYKASGMSIGLGGVLRFHVGNHVRLGGEGYVSTLPQKRNGSYIRMGWGGMVADFYWPVKRWSPYAGVCVGGGKASTLLVLDGSDSDWESETNAVVHKEHFFFVNPYLGVEFALTEAVHLTLKADHIFPFKGEAVPKGVRVYFGFVFAH
;
A
#
# COMPACT_ATOMS: atom_id res chain seq x y z
N MET A 1 11.62 29.98 19.59
CA MET A 1 10.75 29.15 20.44
C MET A 1 10.18 27.90 19.75
N LYS A 2 9.71 27.95 18.49
CA LYS A 2 9.16 26.73 17.80
C LYS A 2 10.21 25.64 17.51
N LYS A 3 11.44 25.99 17.19
CA LYS A 3 12.52 25.02 16.90
C LYS A 3 13.03 24.30 18.15
N THR A 4 13.05 24.95 19.30
CA THR A 4 13.41 24.36 20.60
C THR A 4 12.35 23.37 21.11
N ALA A 5 11.06 23.62 20.86
CA ALA A 5 10.00 22.72 21.24
C ALA A 5 10.04 21.40 20.44
N VAL A 6 10.36 21.45 19.15
CA VAL A 6 10.52 20.26 18.30
C VAL A 6 11.74 19.43 18.72
N LEU A 7 12.84 20.12 19.07
CA LEU A 7 14.06 19.43 19.56
C LEU A 7 13.83 18.74 20.92
N LEU A 8 13.07 19.40 21.81
CA LEU A 8 12.70 18.80 23.10
C LEU A 8 11.75 17.60 22.93
N LEU A 9 10.82 17.67 21.97
CA LEU A 9 9.93 16.57 21.64
C LEU A 9 10.69 15.37 21.10
N LEU A 10 11.69 15.59 20.25
CA LEU A 10 12.58 14.53 19.73
C LEU A 10 13.47 13.93 20.82
N LEU A 11 13.96 14.76 21.78
CA LEU A 11 14.77 14.28 22.89
C LEU A 11 13.95 13.47 23.92
N THR A 12 12.70 13.82 24.18
CA THR A 12 11.81 13.04 25.08
C THR A 12 11.47 11.68 24.48
N PHE A 13 11.40 11.55 23.16
CA PHE A 13 11.27 10.26 22.49
C PHE A 13 12.52 9.37 22.62
N ALA A 14 13.70 9.96 22.70
CA ALA A 14 14.96 9.21 22.77
C ALA A 14 15.26 8.58 24.15
N VAL A 15 14.68 9.10 25.24
CA VAL A 15 15.00 8.69 26.62
C VAL A 15 14.18 7.48 27.10
N GLY A 16 13.17 7.02 26.34
CA GLY A 16 12.31 5.89 26.68
C GLY A 16 12.86 4.49 26.35
N LEU A 17 14.04 4.38 25.78
CA LEU A 17 14.60 3.11 25.30
C LEU A 17 15.31 2.33 26.41
N LYS A 18 14.55 1.64 27.26
CA LYS A 18 15.12 0.57 28.12
C LYS A 18 15.37 -0.68 27.27
N ALA A 19 16.62 -1.12 27.32
CA ALA A 19 17.13 -2.29 26.59
C ALA A 19 16.47 -3.60 27.07
N GLN A 20 15.41 -4.01 26.41
CA GLN A 20 15.07 -5.42 26.27
C GLN A 20 15.60 -5.85 24.90
N LYS A 21 15.98 -7.14 24.71
CA LYS A 21 16.32 -7.68 23.39
C LYS A 21 15.13 -7.45 22.45
N LYS A 22 15.07 -6.30 21.85
CA LYS A 22 13.95 -5.85 21.04
C LYS A 22 14.38 -5.90 19.60
N GLN A 23 13.55 -6.53 18.83
CA GLN A 23 13.56 -6.38 17.38
C GLN A 23 13.65 -4.89 17.07
N LEU A 24 14.74 -4.50 16.43
CA LEU A 24 15.01 -3.09 16.13
C LEU A 24 14.17 -2.65 14.92
N PHE A 25 14.04 -3.56 13.97
CA PHE A 25 13.27 -3.33 12.76
C PHE A 25 12.63 -4.64 12.27
N ASP A 26 11.60 -4.53 11.50
CA ASP A 26 11.00 -5.60 10.72
C ASP A 26 10.79 -5.17 9.28
N GLY A 27 10.82 -6.12 8.37
CA GLY A 27 10.57 -5.86 6.98
C GLY A 27 10.15 -7.12 6.24
N GLY A 28 9.36 -6.96 5.19
CA GLY A 28 8.87 -8.13 4.48
C GLY A 28 8.20 -7.82 3.17
N MET A 29 7.81 -8.90 2.51
CA MET A 29 7.09 -8.85 1.24
C MET A 29 5.70 -9.44 1.40
N MET A 30 4.75 -8.82 0.72
CA MET A 30 3.36 -9.22 0.70
C MET A 30 2.83 -9.21 -0.73
N VAL A 31 2.06 -10.24 -1.06
CA VAL A 31 1.15 -10.21 -2.21
C VAL A 31 -0.19 -9.68 -1.75
N HIS A 32 -0.92 -9.03 -2.64
CA HIS A 32 -2.25 -8.55 -2.30
C HIS A 32 -3.23 -8.77 -3.44
N THR A 33 -4.47 -8.85 -3.07
CA THR A 33 -5.61 -8.82 -3.96
C THR A 33 -6.68 -7.90 -3.40
N GLY A 34 -7.55 -7.37 -4.24
CA GLY A 34 -8.64 -6.53 -3.77
C GLY A 34 -9.61 -6.21 -4.89
N TYR A 35 -10.82 -5.85 -4.50
CA TYR A 35 -11.82 -5.36 -5.44
C TYR A 35 -11.69 -3.84 -5.54
N LEU A 36 -11.32 -3.37 -6.72
CA LEU A 36 -11.13 -1.95 -7.00
C LEU A 36 -12.24 -1.45 -7.92
N ILE A 37 -12.64 -0.21 -7.68
CA ILE A 37 -13.58 0.54 -8.50
C ILE A 37 -12.90 1.83 -8.90
N ASP A 38 -12.82 2.08 -10.19
CA ASP A 38 -12.33 3.32 -10.77
C ASP A 38 -13.42 4.00 -11.58
N ASN A 39 -13.56 5.30 -11.42
CA ASN A 39 -14.38 6.15 -12.27
C ASN A 39 -13.45 7.07 -13.03
N ILE A 40 -13.34 6.90 -14.33
CA ILE A 40 -12.56 7.79 -15.21
C ILE A 40 -13.54 8.79 -15.84
N PRO A 41 -13.72 9.98 -15.25
CA PRO A 41 -14.74 10.94 -15.70
C PRO A 41 -14.54 11.38 -17.13
N THR A 42 -13.29 11.49 -17.57
CA THR A 42 -12.88 11.94 -18.91
C THR A 42 -13.31 10.98 -20.04
N LEU A 43 -13.62 9.72 -19.71
CA LEU A 43 -13.96 8.68 -20.67
C LEU A 43 -15.37 8.10 -20.43
N ASP A 44 -16.11 8.60 -19.44
CA ASP A 44 -17.39 8.04 -18.96
C ASP A 44 -17.34 6.50 -18.76
N TYR A 45 -16.16 6.03 -18.33
CA TYR A 45 -15.86 4.62 -18.20
C TYR A 45 -15.68 4.23 -16.73
N LYS A 46 -16.46 3.26 -16.27
CA LYS A 46 -16.34 2.64 -14.95
C LYS A 46 -15.56 1.34 -15.08
N ALA A 47 -14.35 1.35 -14.55
CA ALA A 47 -13.56 0.14 -14.40
C ALA A 47 -13.79 -0.47 -13.01
N SER A 48 -14.11 -1.74 -12.95
CA SER A 48 -14.17 -2.45 -11.68
C SER A 48 -13.70 -3.89 -11.85
N GLY A 49 -13.05 -4.43 -10.83
CA GLY A 49 -12.59 -5.80 -10.87
C GLY A 49 -11.60 -6.15 -9.78
N MET A 50 -11.17 -7.39 -9.84
CA MET A 50 -10.14 -7.92 -8.94
C MET A 50 -8.76 -7.46 -9.40
N SER A 51 -8.05 -6.81 -8.52
CA SER A 51 -6.63 -6.47 -8.70
C SER A 51 -5.74 -7.49 -8.02
N ILE A 52 -4.54 -7.65 -8.56
CA ILE A 52 -3.48 -8.43 -7.94
C ILE A 52 -2.20 -7.60 -7.93
N GLY A 53 -1.42 -7.73 -6.87
CA GLY A 53 -0.18 -7.00 -6.76
C GLY A 53 0.76 -7.55 -5.72
N LEU A 54 1.89 -6.91 -5.62
CA LEU A 54 2.93 -7.25 -4.67
C LEU A 54 3.65 -5.98 -4.20
N GLY A 55 4.29 -6.08 -3.05
CA GLY A 55 5.09 -5.01 -2.48
C GLY A 55 5.70 -5.41 -1.16
N GLY A 56 6.08 -4.44 -0.37
CA GLY A 56 6.73 -4.70 0.90
C GLY A 56 6.64 -3.55 1.88
N VAL A 57 7.06 -3.83 3.07
CA VAL A 57 7.10 -2.90 4.20
C VAL A 57 8.44 -3.02 4.92
N LEU A 58 8.93 -1.91 5.44
CA LEU A 58 10.05 -1.84 6.37
C LEU A 58 9.65 -0.93 7.53
N ARG A 59 9.74 -1.42 8.77
CA ARG A 59 9.32 -0.68 9.96
C ARG A 59 10.37 -0.77 11.05
N PHE A 60 10.51 0.30 11.81
CA PHE A 60 11.35 0.39 12.99
C PHE A 60 10.47 0.40 14.24
N HIS A 61 10.84 -0.39 15.22
CA HIS A 61 10.12 -0.49 16.49
C HIS A 61 10.47 0.68 17.40
N VAL A 62 9.48 1.52 17.70
CA VAL A 62 9.60 2.66 18.60
C VAL A 62 8.86 2.34 19.91
N GLY A 63 9.63 2.01 20.93
CA GLY A 63 9.01 1.55 22.18
C GLY A 63 8.41 0.13 22.07
N ASN A 64 7.34 -0.16 22.78
CA ASN A 64 6.78 -1.51 22.93
C ASN A 64 5.61 -1.81 22.03
N HIS A 65 4.99 -0.79 21.45
CA HIS A 65 3.71 -0.91 20.77
C HIS A 65 3.60 -0.09 19.48
N VAL A 66 4.62 0.70 19.15
CA VAL A 66 4.59 1.59 17.98
C VAL A 66 5.66 1.17 16.97
N ARG A 67 5.30 1.15 15.71
CA ARG A 67 6.24 0.98 14.59
C ARG A 67 6.08 2.13 13.61
N LEU A 68 7.21 2.62 13.09
CA LEU A 68 7.29 3.67 12.09
C LEU A 68 8.14 3.17 10.93
N GLY A 69 7.73 3.49 9.70
CA GLY A 69 8.51 3.03 8.57
C GLY A 69 7.98 3.47 7.22
N GLY A 70 8.16 2.63 6.23
CA GLY A 70 7.67 2.86 4.88
C GLY A 70 7.15 1.58 4.24
N GLU A 71 6.20 1.75 3.34
CA GLU A 71 5.70 0.65 2.51
C GLU A 71 5.54 1.09 1.06
N GLY A 72 5.59 0.13 0.15
CA GLY A 72 5.36 0.38 -1.26
C GLY A 72 4.85 -0.86 -1.99
N TYR A 73 3.90 -0.64 -2.91
CA TYR A 73 3.21 -1.70 -3.63
C TYR A 73 2.97 -1.33 -5.08
N VAL A 74 2.83 -2.35 -5.89
CA VAL A 74 2.35 -2.25 -7.28
C VAL A 74 1.16 -3.18 -7.44
N SER A 75 0.11 -2.69 -8.09
CA SER A 75 -1.12 -3.44 -8.37
C SER A 75 -1.47 -3.35 -9.84
N THR A 76 -2.04 -4.42 -10.37
CA THR A 76 -2.58 -4.45 -11.72
C THR A 76 -4.02 -4.93 -11.67
N LEU A 77 -4.89 -4.19 -12.32
CA LEU A 77 -6.30 -4.50 -12.52
C LEU A 77 -6.52 -4.78 -14.01
N PRO A 78 -6.60 -6.05 -14.42
CA PRO A 78 -6.92 -6.40 -15.80
C PRO A 78 -8.35 -5.99 -16.13
N GLN A 79 -8.56 -5.42 -17.31
CA GLN A 79 -9.87 -5.04 -17.82
C GLN A 79 -10.40 -6.11 -18.77
N LYS A 80 -11.73 -6.20 -18.88
CA LYS A 80 -12.41 -7.16 -19.77
C LYS A 80 -12.19 -6.88 -21.26
N ARG A 81 -11.75 -5.66 -21.63
CA ARG A 81 -11.40 -5.30 -23.00
C ARG A 81 -10.01 -5.79 -23.35
N ASN A 82 -9.85 -6.35 -24.54
CA ASN A 82 -8.64 -6.97 -25.06
C ASN A 82 -7.37 -6.12 -24.80
N GLY A 83 -6.49 -6.62 -23.91
CA GLY A 83 -5.22 -5.96 -23.61
C GLY A 83 -5.28 -4.70 -22.74
N SER A 84 -6.45 -4.25 -22.33
CA SER A 84 -6.62 -3.09 -21.45
C SER A 84 -6.31 -3.44 -20.00
N TYR A 85 -5.62 -2.55 -19.27
CA TYR A 85 -5.34 -2.72 -17.85
C TYR A 85 -5.14 -1.38 -17.14
N ILE A 86 -5.36 -1.39 -15.83
CA ILE A 86 -4.98 -0.31 -14.94
C ILE A 86 -3.84 -0.79 -14.06
N ARG A 87 -2.73 -0.08 -14.07
CA ARG A 87 -1.60 -0.32 -13.19
C ARG A 87 -1.45 0.82 -12.22
N MET A 88 -1.36 0.50 -10.94
CA MET A 88 -1.19 1.46 -9.86
C MET A 88 0.05 1.11 -9.05
N GLY A 89 0.91 2.10 -8.83
CA GLY A 89 2.04 2.02 -7.90
C GLY A 89 1.87 3.07 -6.83
N TRP A 90 2.06 2.69 -5.56
CA TRP A 90 1.97 3.63 -4.44
C TRP A 90 2.93 3.27 -3.34
N GLY A 91 3.25 4.26 -2.52
CA GLY A 91 4.07 4.06 -1.34
C GLY A 91 4.01 5.27 -0.43
N GLY A 92 4.40 5.06 0.81
CA GLY A 92 4.34 6.11 1.80
C GLY A 92 4.97 5.72 3.12
N MET A 93 4.89 6.67 4.05
CA MET A 93 5.29 6.48 5.43
C MET A 93 4.16 5.79 6.20
N VAL A 94 4.54 4.81 7.01
CA VAL A 94 3.61 4.05 7.86
C VAL A 94 3.87 4.34 9.32
N ALA A 95 2.77 4.39 10.07
CA ALA A 95 2.78 4.38 11.52
C ALA A 95 1.71 3.40 11.99
N ASP A 96 2.09 2.42 12.80
CA ASP A 96 1.14 1.48 13.36
C ASP A 96 1.34 1.25 14.86
N PHE A 97 0.27 0.81 15.47
CA PHE A 97 0.23 0.35 16.84
C PHE A 97 -0.03 -1.15 16.84
N TYR A 98 0.79 -1.92 17.56
CA TYR A 98 0.69 -3.37 17.63
C TYR A 98 0.63 -3.87 19.07
N TRP A 99 -0.08 -5.00 19.28
CA TRP A 99 -0.24 -5.64 20.56
C TRP A 99 0.26 -7.09 20.51
N PRO A 100 1.45 -7.37 21.00
CA PRO A 100 1.95 -8.74 21.02
C PRO A 100 1.23 -9.57 22.09
N VAL A 101 0.52 -10.62 21.69
CA VAL A 101 -0.17 -11.57 22.55
C VAL A 101 0.30 -12.98 22.20
N LYS A 102 1.29 -13.48 22.93
CA LYS A 102 1.94 -14.77 22.63
C LYS A 102 2.54 -14.77 21.22
N ARG A 103 1.98 -15.61 20.32
CA ARG A 103 2.41 -15.72 18.93
C ARG A 103 1.64 -14.80 17.98
N TRP A 104 0.64 -14.11 18.47
CA TRP A 104 -0.21 -13.22 17.67
C TRP A 104 0.14 -11.75 17.97
N SER A 105 0.18 -10.95 16.95
CA SER A 105 0.39 -9.51 17.08
C SER A 105 -0.61 -8.78 16.19
N PRO A 106 -1.85 -8.55 16.67
CA PRO A 106 -2.77 -7.66 15.95
C PRO A 106 -2.19 -6.25 15.92
N TYR A 107 -2.45 -5.56 14.82
CA TYR A 107 -1.97 -4.20 14.62
C TYR A 107 -2.97 -3.38 13.81
N ALA A 108 -2.93 -2.08 14.02
CA ALA A 108 -3.69 -1.10 13.24
C ALA A 108 -2.83 0.14 13.01
N GLY A 109 -2.97 0.74 11.86
CA GLY A 109 -2.13 1.87 11.50
C GLY A 109 -2.64 2.65 10.30
N VAL A 110 -1.79 3.56 9.88
CA VAL A 110 -2.06 4.43 8.74
C VAL A 110 -0.80 4.56 7.88
N CYS A 111 -0.99 4.54 6.57
CA CYS A 111 0.01 4.94 5.60
C CYS A 111 -0.40 6.27 4.97
N VAL A 112 0.55 7.20 4.87
CA VAL A 112 0.37 8.49 4.19
C VAL A 112 1.43 8.59 3.11
N GLY A 113 1.02 8.83 1.88
CA GLY A 113 1.96 8.84 0.78
C GLY A 113 1.40 9.30 -0.54
N GLY A 114 2.06 8.86 -1.60
CA GLY A 114 1.69 9.17 -2.96
C GLY A 114 1.79 7.97 -3.88
N GLY A 115 1.21 8.11 -5.04
CA GLY A 115 1.23 7.07 -6.05
C GLY A 115 0.97 7.60 -7.44
N LYS A 116 1.01 6.66 -8.38
CA LYS A 116 0.70 6.88 -9.78
C LYS A 116 -0.21 5.78 -10.29
N ALA A 117 -1.30 6.16 -10.92
CA ALA A 117 -2.15 5.28 -11.70
C ALA A 117 -1.84 5.45 -13.19
N SER A 118 -1.81 4.36 -13.93
CA SER A 118 -1.64 4.34 -15.38
C SER A 118 -2.68 3.42 -15.98
N THR A 119 -3.58 3.98 -16.75
CA THR A 119 -4.64 3.27 -17.47
C THR A 119 -4.26 3.13 -18.93
N LEU A 120 -4.22 1.91 -19.41
CA LEU A 120 -4.13 1.61 -20.83
C LEU A 120 -5.49 1.10 -21.32
N LEU A 121 -6.12 1.84 -22.20
CA LEU A 121 -7.34 1.43 -22.89
C LEU A 121 -7.03 1.18 -24.35
N VAL A 122 -7.25 -0.03 -24.81
CA VAL A 122 -7.19 -0.39 -26.22
C VAL A 122 -8.59 -0.18 -26.79
N LEU A 123 -8.73 0.76 -27.72
CA LEU A 123 -9.97 0.99 -28.44
C LEU A 123 -10.02 -0.01 -29.60
N ASP A 124 -11.09 -0.84 -29.64
CA ASP A 124 -11.29 -1.76 -30.74
C ASP A 124 -11.41 -0.98 -32.04
N GLY A 125 -10.41 -1.08 -32.91
CA GLY A 125 -10.54 -0.80 -34.32
C GLY A 125 -11.26 -1.98 -34.96
N SER A 126 -12.44 -1.78 -35.51
CA SER A 126 -13.15 -2.82 -36.23
C SER A 126 -12.41 -3.12 -37.56
N ASP A 127 -12.29 -4.42 -37.81
CA ASP A 127 -12.09 -5.08 -39.10
C ASP A 127 -10.83 -4.81 -39.93
N SER A 128 -10.10 -5.92 -40.05
CA SER A 128 -9.47 -6.45 -41.28
C SER A 128 -8.80 -5.44 -42.17
N ASP A 129 -7.56 -5.13 -41.85
CA ASP A 129 -6.44 -5.10 -42.79
C ASP A 129 -5.16 -4.82 -41.97
N TRP A 130 -4.06 -5.33 -42.44
CA TRP A 130 -2.75 -5.40 -41.82
C TRP A 130 -2.07 -4.04 -41.48
N GLU A 131 -2.80 -2.97 -41.27
CA GLU A 131 -2.34 -1.68 -40.79
C GLU A 131 -2.95 -1.43 -39.40
N SER A 132 -2.28 -1.93 -38.37
CA SER A 132 -2.68 -1.68 -36.98
C SER A 132 -2.24 -0.29 -36.53
N GLU A 133 -3.03 0.72 -36.79
CA GLU A 133 -3.07 1.89 -35.94
C GLU A 133 -3.70 1.43 -34.60
N THR A 134 -2.87 1.03 -33.65
CA THR A 134 -3.30 0.65 -32.33
C THR A 134 -3.80 1.91 -31.65
N ASN A 135 -5.09 2.18 -31.71
CA ASN A 135 -5.75 3.25 -30.98
C ASN A 135 -5.74 2.91 -29.48
N ALA A 136 -4.62 3.18 -28.84
CA ALA A 136 -4.45 2.99 -27.40
C ALA A 136 -4.38 4.35 -26.71
N VAL A 137 -5.26 4.57 -25.75
CA VAL A 137 -5.22 5.76 -24.89
C VAL A 137 -4.51 5.40 -23.61
N VAL A 138 -3.45 6.16 -23.30
CA VAL A 138 -2.70 6.04 -22.04
C VAL A 138 -3.02 7.26 -21.18
N HIS A 139 -3.72 7.03 -20.07
CA HIS A 139 -3.95 8.04 -19.06
C HIS A 139 -3.05 7.79 -17.85
N LYS A 140 -2.37 8.84 -17.37
CA LYS A 140 -1.46 8.77 -16.22
C LYS A 140 -1.87 9.82 -15.21
N GLU A 141 -2.07 9.42 -13.97
CA GLU A 141 -2.45 10.32 -12.89
C GLU A 141 -1.58 10.11 -11.65
N HIS A 142 -1.25 11.20 -10.97
CA HIS A 142 -0.55 11.18 -9.69
C HIS A 142 -1.55 11.52 -8.59
N PHE A 143 -1.44 10.83 -7.46
CA PHE A 143 -2.33 11.04 -6.33
C PHE A 143 -1.57 11.03 -5.00
N PHE A 144 -2.13 11.74 -4.03
CA PHE A 144 -1.78 11.62 -2.62
C PHE A 144 -2.90 10.89 -1.90
N PHE A 145 -2.55 10.14 -0.85
CA PHE A 145 -3.52 9.32 -0.15
C PHE A 145 -3.26 9.23 1.35
N VAL A 146 -4.31 8.91 2.08
CA VAL A 146 -4.26 8.27 3.40
C VAL A 146 -4.86 6.89 3.28
N ASN A 147 -4.20 5.93 3.88
CA ASN A 147 -4.56 4.54 3.82
C ASN A 147 -4.57 3.94 5.24
N PRO A 148 -5.72 3.98 5.96
CA PRO A 148 -5.86 3.22 7.18
C PRO A 148 -5.83 1.73 6.89
N TYR A 149 -5.18 0.98 7.78
CA TYR A 149 -5.10 -0.46 7.69
C TYR A 149 -5.18 -1.13 9.05
N LEU A 150 -5.57 -2.39 9.02
CA LEU A 150 -5.53 -3.28 10.16
C LEU A 150 -4.97 -4.63 9.72
N GLY A 151 -4.40 -5.36 10.67
CA GLY A 151 -3.84 -6.66 10.35
C GLY A 151 -3.48 -7.46 11.58
N VAL A 152 -2.95 -8.64 11.31
CA VAL A 152 -2.46 -9.54 12.32
C VAL A 152 -1.20 -10.24 11.83
N GLU A 153 -0.22 -10.35 12.70
CA GLU A 153 0.99 -11.13 12.47
C GLU A 153 0.97 -12.36 13.36
N PHE A 154 1.42 -13.48 12.80
CA PHE A 154 1.59 -14.73 13.54
C PHE A 154 3.06 -15.14 13.48
N ALA A 155 3.71 -15.20 14.63
CA ALA A 155 5.10 -15.62 14.77
C ALA A 155 5.26 -17.12 14.49
N LEU A 156 5.80 -17.46 13.33
CA LEU A 156 6.21 -18.82 12.99
C LEU A 156 7.48 -19.19 13.78
N THR A 157 8.43 -18.27 13.78
CA THR A 157 9.66 -18.31 14.55
C THR A 157 9.90 -16.94 15.21
N GLU A 158 10.97 -16.78 15.96
CA GLU A 158 11.36 -15.45 16.51
C GLU A 158 11.69 -14.44 15.40
N ALA A 159 12.17 -14.91 14.25
CA ALA A 159 12.62 -14.08 13.14
C ALA A 159 11.64 -14.00 11.97
N VAL A 160 10.64 -14.89 11.88
CA VAL A 160 9.74 -14.98 10.72
C VAL A 160 8.29 -14.94 11.18
N HIS A 161 7.58 -13.94 10.74
CA HIS A 161 6.16 -13.75 11.00
C HIS A 161 5.35 -13.84 9.70
N LEU A 162 4.23 -14.53 9.77
CA LEU A 162 3.21 -14.51 8.73
C LEU A 162 2.31 -13.32 8.97
N THR A 163 1.99 -12.53 7.96
CA THR A 163 1.12 -11.36 8.09
C THR A 163 -0.10 -11.43 7.20
N LEU A 164 -1.23 -11.03 7.76
CA LEU A 164 -2.47 -10.75 7.05
C LEU A 164 -2.86 -9.32 7.35
N LYS A 165 -3.04 -8.49 6.31
CA LYS A 165 -3.39 -7.07 6.42
C LYS A 165 -4.58 -6.76 5.51
N ALA A 166 -5.44 -5.86 5.93
CA ALA A 166 -6.48 -5.27 5.10
C ALA A 166 -6.39 -3.75 5.15
N ASP A 167 -6.63 -3.10 4.03
CA ASP A 167 -6.58 -1.65 3.91
C ASP A 167 -7.63 -1.07 2.96
N HIS A 168 -7.74 0.27 2.99
CA HIS A 168 -8.56 1.04 2.06
C HIS A 168 -7.90 2.38 1.74
N ILE A 169 -7.59 2.65 0.46
CA ILE A 169 -7.01 3.93 0.03
C ILE A 169 -8.08 5.01 -0.05
N PHE A 170 -7.81 6.13 0.62
CA PHE A 170 -8.56 7.38 0.50
C PHE A 170 -7.69 8.41 -0.22
N PRO A 171 -7.85 8.62 -1.54
CA PRO A 171 -7.12 9.63 -2.27
C PRO A 171 -7.63 11.02 -1.93
N PHE A 172 -6.73 11.97 -1.71
CA PHE A 172 -7.06 13.38 -1.50
C PHE A 172 -7.03 14.19 -2.79
N LYS A 173 -6.25 13.74 -3.77
CA LYS A 173 -6.06 14.39 -5.04
C LYS A 173 -5.94 13.32 -6.11
N GLY A 174 -6.60 13.53 -7.24
CA GLY A 174 -6.68 12.57 -8.33
C GLY A 174 -8.14 12.17 -8.58
N GLU A 175 -8.63 12.37 -9.80
CA GLU A 175 -10.02 12.08 -10.18
C GLU A 175 -10.20 10.61 -10.56
N ALA A 176 -9.18 10.01 -11.19
CA ALA A 176 -9.19 8.63 -11.66
C ALA A 176 -8.21 7.77 -10.84
N VAL A 177 -8.52 7.57 -9.57
CA VAL A 177 -7.73 6.71 -8.67
C VAL A 177 -8.58 5.53 -8.21
N PRO A 178 -8.17 4.30 -8.50
CA PRO A 178 -8.91 3.11 -8.07
C PRO A 178 -9.07 3.06 -6.56
N LYS A 179 -10.32 3.00 -6.10
CA LYS A 179 -10.71 2.90 -4.68
C LYS A 179 -11.21 1.49 -4.41
N GLY A 180 -10.97 1.01 -3.20
CA GLY A 180 -11.49 -0.29 -2.79
C GLY A 180 -10.72 -0.90 -1.64
N VAL A 181 -11.22 -2.02 -1.19
CA VAL A 181 -10.61 -2.79 -0.11
C VAL A 181 -9.62 -3.78 -0.70
N ARG A 182 -8.44 -3.88 -0.06
CA ARG A 182 -7.41 -4.85 -0.43
C ARG A 182 -7.04 -5.69 0.79
N VAL A 183 -6.67 -6.92 0.51
CA VAL A 183 -6.18 -7.87 1.49
C VAL A 183 -4.78 -8.32 1.07
N TYR A 184 -3.88 -8.33 2.02
CA TYR A 184 -2.47 -8.64 1.85
C TYR A 184 -2.11 -9.87 2.65
N PHE A 185 -1.26 -10.69 2.07
CA PHE A 185 -0.71 -11.87 2.72
C PHE A 185 0.78 -11.96 2.42
N GLY A 186 1.60 -12.29 3.42
CA GLY A 186 3.02 -12.38 3.21
C GLY A 186 3.81 -12.71 4.45
N PHE A 187 5.12 -12.49 4.35
CA PHE A 187 6.07 -12.75 5.42
C PHE A 187 6.78 -11.46 5.81
N VAL A 188 6.98 -11.31 7.10
CA VAL A 188 7.75 -10.24 7.72
C VAL A 188 8.89 -10.89 8.49
N PHE A 189 10.09 -10.38 8.27
CA PHE A 189 11.32 -10.81 8.95
C PHE A 189 11.65 -9.77 10.01
N ALA A 190 11.79 -10.23 11.24
CA ALA A 190 12.08 -9.42 12.40
C ALA A 190 13.56 -9.56 12.80
N HIS A 191 14.22 -8.44 13.09
CA HIS A 191 15.64 -8.36 13.44
C HIS A 191 15.89 -7.49 14.67
#